data_ce4bcc070e0be864f62f90a8296f702d
#
_entry.id   ce4bcc070e0be864f62f90a8296f702d
#
_cell.length_a   1.000
_cell.length_b   1.000
_cell.length_c   1.000
_cell.angle_alpha   90.00
_cell.angle_beta   90.00
_cell.angle_gamma   90.00
#
_symmetry.space_group_name_H-M   'P 1'
#
loop_
_entity.id
_entity.type
_entity.pdbx_description
1 polymer ?
#
loop_
_entity_poly.entity_id
_entity_poly.type
_entity_poly.pdbx_seq_one_letter_code
_entity_poly.pdbx_strand_id
1 'polypeptide(L)'
;NLLEKTFELLLSHGKLDNDWIKSQINRLNNFDGEIDTLLNRISNIRTWTFITNRKNWLNESEYWQEQAKTIEDKLSDELHRRLTQRFVDKRIVILNKTLREYNNLEAVIRLDGTVFVEGEEVGTLNGFDFIPSLSQGEKAGPILTAARKILPKEIERRVRELLMSDNAAFKFNNDVSILWQNNKVATLINSENIYSPKINVNNYELLSDEQIKQIELRISEAVENNIKNILSEAINLEKPVLNNLKELDKEKQNTAIENEVNKEVQINKDLSGKALGIAYQVYEGLGSAKTSNLSMSVNNLSEIDKRNLARLGLRLGIETIYLPNLLKPASVKLRALLWSVFNQIFCSSSLPPDGRVSVIIDPDTKHAFYRAIGFVPLGKLALRADIAERLSALIRVEARKGKFKINDAMLSIAGSTKIQMEEVLYDMGYIKVGEEPSSLVDQVPIIIFERKKKIIKTRDNLYNQKVKKSKNNQIKIKANPKNHKKEKLADPLSPFAILKSIKIK
;
A
#
# COMPACT_ATOMS: atom_id res chain seq x y z
N ASN A 1 -21.32 -52.08 41.79
CA ASN A 1 -20.23 -51.10 41.95
C ASN A 1 -19.16 -51.40 40.90
N LEU A 2 -18.66 -50.35 40.21
CA LEU A 2 -17.64 -50.46 39.13
C LEU A 2 -16.36 -51.17 39.66
N LEU A 3 -15.93 -50.75 40.81
CA LEU A 3 -14.68 -51.26 41.45
C LEU A 3 -14.81 -52.75 41.82
N GLU A 4 -15.94 -53.17 42.36
CA GLU A 4 -16.20 -54.58 42.67
C GLU A 4 -16.14 -55.47 41.45
N LYS A 5 -16.84 -55.02 40.35
CA LYS A 5 -16.86 -55.78 39.12
C LYS A 5 -15.50 -55.82 38.43
N THR A 6 -14.75 -54.73 38.47
CA THR A 6 -13.37 -54.67 37.95
C THR A 6 -12.45 -55.65 38.74
N PHE A 7 -12.59 -55.69 40.07
CA PHE A 7 -11.82 -56.56 40.91
C PHE A 7 -12.21 -58.07 40.71
N GLU A 8 -13.51 -58.36 40.56
CA GLU A 8 -13.99 -59.69 40.29
C GLU A 8 -13.48 -60.24 38.94
N LEU A 9 -13.53 -59.43 37.90
CA LEU A 9 -13.01 -59.79 36.57
C LEU A 9 -11.51 -59.98 36.53
N LEU A 10 -10.76 -59.18 37.26
CA LEU A 10 -9.30 -59.33 37.35
C LEU A 10 -8.90 -60.57 38.16
N LEU A 11 -9.63 -60.91 39.20
CA LEU A 11 -9.42 -62.13 39.97
C LEU A 11 -9.74 -63.41 39.19
N SER A 12 -10.83 -63.38 38.39
CA SER A 12 -11.32 -64.56 37.68
C SER A 12 -10.59 -64.83 36.36
N HIS A 13 -10.23 -63.78 35.64
CA HIS A 13 -9.69 -63.91 34.26
C HIS A 13 -8.29 -63.26 34.09
N GLY A 14 -7.76 -62.58 35.10
CA GLY A 14 -6.47 -61.90 35.07
C GLY A 14 -6.44 -60.63 34.20
N LYS A 15 -7.47 -60.47 33.35
CA LYS A 15 -7.62 -59.30 32.49
C LYS A 15 -9.10 -58.92 32.35
N LEU A 16 -9.36 -57.64 32.01
CA LEU A 16 -10.72 -57.16 31.77
C LEU A 16 -11.16 -57.53 30.35
N ASP A 17 -12.45 -57.88 30.22
CA ASP A 17 -13.07 -58.21 28.95
C ASP A 17 -13.27 -56.95 28.07
N ASN A 18 -12.85 -57.03 26.81
CA ASN A 18 -12.93 -55.92 25.85
C ASN A 18 -14.41 -55.49 25.59
N ASP A 19 -15.33 -56.43 25.52
CA ASP A 19 -16.76 -56.10 25.28
C ASP A 19 -17.38 -55.37 26.47
N TRP A 20 -16.98 -55.75 27.67
CA TRP A 20 -17.42 -55.06 28.88
C TRP A 20 -16.88 -53.63 28.93
N ILE A 21 -15.59 -53.41 28.64
CA ILE A 21 -14.98 -52.10 28.58
C ILE A 21 -15.65 -51.22 27.52
N LYS A 22 -15.83 -51.76 26.31
CA LYS A 22 -16.54 -51.09 25.21
C LYS A 22 -17.94 -50.62 25.65
N SER A 23 -18.68 -51.48 26.35
CA SER A 23 -20.03 -51.13 26.84
C SER A 23 -20.01 -49.97 27.84
N GLN A 24 -19.01 -49.93 28.71
CA GLN A 24 -18.87 -48.88 29.73
C GLN A 24 -18.42 -47.56 29.14
N ILE A 25 -17.41 -47.60 28.26
CA ILE A 25 -16.89 -46.38 27.59
C ILE A 25 -17.95 -45.80 26.65
N ASN A 26 -18.68 -46.64 25.90
CA ASN A 26 -19.77 -46.16 25.02
C ASN A 26 -20.92 -45.50 25.77
N ARG A 27 -21.22 -45.90 27.02
CA ARG A 27 -22.23 -45.21 27.86
C ARG A 27 -21.82 -43.77 28.19
N LEU A 28 -20.51 -43.49 28.22
CA LEU A 28 -19.98 -42.15 28.48
C LEU A 28 -19.81 -41.31 27.22
N ASN A 29 -19.92 -41.92 26.04
CA ASN A 29 -19.84 -41.27 24.74
C ASN A 29 -21.18 -40.58 24.38
N ASN A 30 -21.67 -39.77 25.30
CA ASN A 30 -22.83 -38.91 25.11
C ASN A 30 -22.49 -37.51 25.63
N PHE A 31 -22.59 -36.53 24.76
CA PHE A 31 -22.18 -35.13 25.02
C PHE A 31 -23.38 -34.25 25.37
N ASP A 32 -24.59 -34.76 25.33
CA ASP A 32 -25.82 -34.03 25.72
C ASP A 32 -26.06 -34.08 27.21
N GLY A 33 -26.53 -32.98 27.78
CA GLY A 33 -26.92 -32.88 29.17
C GLY A 33 -26.57 -31.58 29.85
N GLU A 34 -27.02 -31.45 31.09
CA GLU A 34 -26.70 -30.32 31.94
C GLU A 34 -25.25 -30.39 32.43
N ILE A 35 -24.71 -29.24 32.94
CA ILE A 35 -23.34 -29.11 33.44
C ILE A 35 -22.98 -30.21 34.42
N ASP A 36 -23.86 -30.47 35.39
CA ASP A 36 -23.65 -31.50 36.41
C ASP A 36 -23.57 -32.92 35.81
N THR A 37 -24.36 -33.18 34.77
CA THR A 37 -24.33 -34.47 34.05
C THR A 37 -23.02 -34.66 33.31
N LEU A 38 -22.51 -33.60 32.66
CA LEU A 38 -21.22 -33.61 31.97
C LEU A 38 -20.06 -33.76 32.96
N LEU A 39 -20.11 -33.07 34.10
CA LEU A 39 -19.10 -33.23 35.17
C LEU A 39 -19.04 -34.66 35.68
N ASN A 40 -20.19 -35.30 35.93
CA ASN A 40 -20.27 -36.69 36.34
C ASN A 40 -19.69 -37.64 35.28
N ARG A 41 -19.99 -37.40 33.98
CA ARG A 41 -19.41 -38.21 32.90
C ARG A 41 -17.89 -38.01 32.79
N ILE A 42 -17.40 -36.81 32.96
CA ILE A 42 -15.96 -36.52 32.96
C ILE A 42 -15.28 -37.23 34.12
N SER A 43 -15.86 -37.20 35.30
CA SER A 43 -15.34 -37.95 36.46
C SER A 43 -15.24 -39.44 36.19
N ASN A 44 -16.31 -40.00 35.58
CA ASN A 44 -16.37 -41.41 35.23
C ASN A 44 -15.38 -41.80 34.12
N ILE A 45 -15.24 -40.98 33.05
CA ILE A 45 -14.28 -41.27 31.98
C ILE A 45 -12.84 -41.21 32.47
N ARG A 46 -12.49 -40.30 33.39
CA ARG A 46 -11.19 -40.26 34.04
C ARG A 46 -10.84 -41.54 34.80
N THR A 47 -11.85 -42.17 35.40
CA THR A 47 -11.64 -43.48 36.00
C THR A 47 -11.27 -44.51 34.93
N TRP A 48 -11.91 -44.48 33.77
CA TRP A 48 -11.54 -45.34 32.64
C TRP A 48 -10.21 -45.00 32.06
N THR A 49 -9.83 -43.72 31.90
CA THR A 49 -8.50 -43.30 31.50
C THR A 49 -7.42 -43.85 32.43
N PHE A 50 -7.71 -43.88 33.77
CA PHE A 50 -6.80 -44.51 34.73
C PHE A 50 -6.70 -46.02 34.56
N ILE A 51 -7.85 -46.73 34.38
CA ILE A 51 -7.91 -48.19 34.18
C ILE A 51 -7.16 -48.57 32.89
N THR A 52 -7.38 -47.85 31.79
CA THR A 52 -6.78 -48.15 30.48
C THR A 52 -5.27 -47.89 30.45
N ASN A 53 -4.73 -47.05 31.33
CA ASN A 53 -3.29 -46.88 31.51
C ASN A 53 -2.57 -48.09 32.14
N ARG A 54 -3.33 -49.08 32.69
CA ARG A 54 -2.78 -50.28 33.30
C ARG A 54 -2.59 -51.39 32.26
N LYS A 55 -1.42 -51.42 31.60
CA LYS A 55 -1.07 -52.33 30.49
C LYS A 55 -1.32 -53.81 30.83
N ASN A 56 -1.19 -54.21 32.11
CA ASN A 56 -1.41 -55.60 32.51
C ASN A 56 -2.87 -56.02 32.68
N TRP A 57 -3.81 -55.07 32.68
CA TRP A 57 -5.22 -55.31 32.89
C TRP A 57 -6.02 -55.48 31.59
N LEU A 58 -5.44 -55.11 30.46
CA LEU A 58 -6.11 -55.02 29.15
C LEU A 58 -5.27 -55.69 28.04
N ASN A 59 -5.94 -56.28 27.06
CA ASN A 59 -5.27 -56.81 25.89
C ASN A 59 -4.88 -55.73 24.88
N GLU A 60 -5.68 -54.66 24.76
CA GLU A 60 -5.49 -53.53 23.80
C GLU A 60 -5.48 -52.19 24.53
N SER A 61 -4.57 -52.06 25.52
CA SER A 61 -4.54 -50.87 26.40
C SER A 61 -4.38 -49.56 25.65
N GLU A 62 -3.53 -49.51 24.60
CA GLU A 62 -3.27 -48.31 23.82
C GLU A 62 -4.53 -47.84 23.06
N TYR A 63 -5.27 -48.75 22.45
CA TYR A 63 -6.53 -48.44 21.77
C TYR A 63 -7.57 -47.84 22.74
N TRP A 64 -7.78 -48.49 23.87
CA TRP A 64 -8.77 -48.04 24.86
C TRP A 64 -8.33 -46.72 25.56
N GLN A 65 -7.03 -46.51 25.73
CA GLN A 65 -6.50 -45.25 26.24
C GLN A 65 -6.80 -44.11 25.30
N GLU A 66 -6.57 -44.27 23.99
CA GLU A 66 -6.87 -43.26 22.97
C GLU A 66 -8.36 -42.98 22.90
N GLN A 67 -9.22 -44.03 22.94
CA GLN A 67 -10.67 -43.85 22.95
C GLN A 67 -11.17 -43.12 24.22
N ALA A 68 -10.69 -43.50 25.40
CA ALA A 68 -11.06 -42.81 26.62
C ALA A 68 -10.62 -41.35 26.64
N LYS A 69 -9.41 -41.06 26.17
CA LYS A 69 -8.88 -39.70 26.03
C LYS A 69 -9.71 -38.88 25.04
N THR A 70 -10.06 -39.43 23.88
CA THR A 70 -10.87 -38.72 22.87
C THR A 70 -12.24 -38.35 23.43
N ILE A 71 -12.86 -39.21 24.22
CA ILE A 71 -14.17 -38.94 24.85
C ILE A 71 -13.99 -37.88 25.97
N GLU A 72 -12.93 -37.98 26.77
CA GLU A 72 -12.63 -37.01 27.83
C GLU A 72 -12.46 -35.60 27.23
N ASP A 73 -11.68 -35.47 26.15
CA ASP A 73 -11.44 -34.21 25.45
C ASP A 73 -12.74 -33.60 24.95
N LYS A 74 -13.58 -34.40 24.26
CA LYS A 74 -14.90 -33.96 23.76
C LYS A 74 -15.86 -33.55 24.88
N LEU A 75 -15.91 -34.31 25.99
CA LEU A 75 -16.72 -33.94 27.16
C LEU A 75 -16.25 -32.66 27.82
N SER A 76 -14.93 -32.47 27.89
CA SER A 76 -14.30 -31.21 28.40
C SER A 76 -14.66 -30.00 27.52
N ASP A 77 -14.59 -30.16 26.20
CA ASP A 77 -14.95 -29.10 25.25
C ASP A 77 -16.42 -28.72 25.37
N GLU A 78 -17.30 -29.73 25.44
CA GLU A 78 -18.75 -29.49 25.61
C GLU A 78 -19.06 -28.86 26.98
N LEU A 79 -18.43 -29.33 28.06
CA LEU A 79 -18.55 -28.68 29.35
C LEU A 79 -18.12 -27.21 29.33
N HIS A 80 -16.98 -26.93 28.70
CA HIS A 80 -16.50 -25.57 28.56
C HIS A 80 -17.49 -24.70 27.77
N ARG A 81 -18.04 -25.25 26.69
CA ARG A 81 -19.06 -24.57 25.88
C ARG A 81 -20.34 -24.29 26.71
N ARG A 82 -20.82 -25.24 27.50
CA ARG A 82 -22.01 -25.08 28.37
C ARG A 82 -21.77 -24.07 29.49
N LEU A 83 -20.60 -24.11 30.12
CA LEU A 83 -20.22 -23.13 31.15
C LEU A 83 -20.21 -21.72 30.57
N THR A 84 -19.52 -21.54 29.44
CA THR A 84 -19.48 -20.27 28.75
C THR A 84 -20.89 -19.77 28.43
N GLN A 85 -21.75 -20.62 27.88
CA GLN A 85 -23.13 -20.27 27.57
C GLN A 85 -23.94 -19.88 28.83
N ARG A 86 -23.79 -20.59 29.93
CA ARG A 86 -24.49 -20.26 31.19
C ARG A 86 -24.01 -18.93 31.78
N PHE A 87 -22.72 -18.63 31.68
CA PHE A 87 -22.20 -17.32 32.08
C PHE A 87 -22.78 -16.20 31.22
N VAL A 88 -22.83 -16.41 29.92
CA VAL A 88 -23.43 -15.48 28.95
C VAL A 88 -24.90 -15.22 29.26
N ASP A 89 -25.68 -16.28 29.45
CA ASP A 89 -27.12 -16.19 29.74
C ASP A 89 -27.37 -15.42 31.04
N LYS A 90 -26.58 -15.68 32.08
CA LYS A 90 -26.67 -14.99 33.38
C LYS A 90 -26.36 -13.50 33.23
N ARG A 91 -25.29 -13.14 32.49
CA ARG A 91 -24.94 -11.75 32.18
C ARG A 91 -26.05 -11.01 31.44
N ILE A 92 -26.63 -11.66 30.43
CA ILE A 92 -27.71 -11.05 29.63
C ILE A 92 -28.95 -10.81 30.49
N VAL A 93 -29.30 -11.74 31.38
CA VAL A 93 -30.43 -11.58 32.29
C VAL A 93 -30.21 -10.40 33.24
N ILE A 94 -29.01 -10.26 33.82
CA ILE A 94 -28.65 -9.14 34.69
C ILE A 94 -28.74 -7.83 33.92
N LEU A 95 -28.08 -7.75 32.74
CA LEU A 95 -28.10 -6.57 31.90
C LEU A 95 -29.51 -6.18 31.47
N ASN A 96 -30.36 -7.14 31.06
CA ASN A 96 -31.74 -6.86 30.67
C ASN A 96 -32.59 -6.35 31.86
N LYS A 97 -32.37 -6.87 33.06
CA LYS A 97 -33.02 -6.43 34.27
C LYS A 97 -32.60 -4.97 34.57
N THR A 98 -31.31 -4.68 34.59
CA THR A 98 -30.76 -3.38 34.86
C THR A 98 -31.19 -2.35 33.81
N LEU A 99 -31.24 -2.74 32.52
CA LEU A 99 -31.76 -1.89 31.42
C LEU A 99 -33.23 -1.50 31.56
N ARG A 100 -34.03 -2.34 32.20
CA ARG A 100 -35.49 -2.08 32.44
C ARG A 100 -35.73 -1.25 33.68
N GLU A 101 -34.93 -1.44 34.72
CA GLU A 101 -35.16 -0.86 36.05
C GLU A 101 -34.51 0.54 36.23
N TYR A 102 -33.44 0.84 35.48
CA TYR A 102 -32.65 2.06 35.67
C TYR A 102 -32.53 2.90 34.40
N ASN A 103 -32.96 4.15 34.47
CA ASN A 103 -32.76 5.15 33.41
C ASN A 103 -31.34 5.73 33.37
N ASN A 104 -30.57 5.60 34.46
CA ASN A 104 -29.16 6.04 34.56
C ASN A 104 -28.28 4.83 34.88
N LEU A 105 -27.70 4.25 33.86
CA LEU A 105 -26.70 3.20 33.98
C LEU A 105 -25.31 3.83 34.11
N GLU A 106 -24.52 3.38 35.07
CA GLU A 106 -23.11 3.81 35.20
C GLU A 106 -22.22 2.93 34.30
N ALA A 107 -21.52 3.59 33.38
CA ALA A 107 -20.49 2.93 32.59
C ALA A 107 -19.11 3.44 33.04
N VAL A 108 -18.22 2.50 33.24
CA VAL A 108 -16.80 2.78 33.50
C VAL A 108 -15.98 2.21 32.36
N ILE A 109 -15.17 3.07 31.75
CA ILE A 109 -14.23 2.65 30.69
C ILE A 109 -12.82 2.71 31.28
N ARG A 110 -12.13 1.59 31.26
CA ARG A 110 -10.72 1.52 31.69
C ARG A 110 -9.79 2.10 30.65
N LEU A 111 -8.55 2.38 31.05
CA LEU A 111 -7.48 2.88 30.17
C LEU A 111 -7.15 1.92 29.01
N ASP A 112 -7.40 0.63 29.20
CA ASP A 112 -7.24 -0.42 28.17
C ASP A 112 -8.41 -0.48 27.18
N GLY A 113 -9.42 0.37 27.34
CA GLY A 113 -10.62 0.40 26.52
C GLY A 113 -11.72 -0.57 26.96
N THR A 114 -11.52 -1.36 28.03
CA THR A 114 -12.54 -2.28 28.53
C THR A 114 -13.72 -1.51 29.11
N VAL A 115 -14.92 -1.83 28.65
CA VAL A 115 -16.19 -1.18 29.02
C VAL A 115 -16.90 -2.04 30.04
N PHE A 116 -17.18 -1.47 31.20
CA PHE A 116 -17.98 -2.08 32.26
C PHE A 116 -19.31 -1.32 32.41
N VAL A 117 -20.38 -2.06 32.56
CA VAL A 117 -21.71 -1.53 32.86
C VAL A 117 -22.19 -2.21 34.13
N GLU A 118 -22.45 -1.43 35.18
CA GLU A 118 -22.85 -1.96 36.51
C GLU A 118 -21.86 -3.04 37.04
N GLY A 119 -20.57 -2.85 36.79
CA GLY A 119 -19.51 -3.77 37.22
C GLY A 119 -19.32 -5.00 36.36
N GLU A 120 -20.18 -5.23 35.33
CA GLU A 120 -20.04 -6.32 34.38
C GLU A 120 -19.32 -5.85 33.11
N GLU A 121 -18.33 -6.62 32.63
CA GLU A 121 -17.64 -6.33 31.38
C GLU A 121 -18.56 -6.60 30.21
N VAL A 122 -18.80 -5.60 29.37
CA VAL A 122 -19.70 -5.69 28.21
C VAL A 122 -18.93 -5.75 26.88
N GLY A 123 -17.71 -5.27 26.87
CA GLY A 123 -16.87 -5.27 25.66
C GLY A 123 -15.69 -4.36 25.76
N THR A 124 -15.02 -4.11 24.63
CA THR A 124 -13.89 -3.18 24.51
C THR A 124 -14.22 -2.08 23.50
N LEU A 125 -13.81 -0.85 23.81
CA LEU A 125 -13.96 0.31 22.94
C LEU A 125 -12.59 0.71 22.37
N ASN A 126 -12.32 0.31 21.14
CA ASN A 126 -11.11 0.61 20.41
C ASN A 126 -11.32 1.83 19.50
N GLY A 127 -10.83 3.00 19.92
CA GLY A 127 -11.18 4.24 19.25
C GLY A 127 -12.69 4.50 19.36
N PHE A 128 -13.40 4.39 18.23
CA PHE A 128 -14.86 4.50 18.13
C PHE A 128 -15.57 3.17 17.89
N ASP A 129 -14.80 2.08 17.77
CA ASP A 129 -15.32 0.74 17.52
C ASP A 129 -15.58 0.01 18.84
N PHE A 130 -16.85 -0.35 19.06
CA PHE A 130 -17.24 -1.12 20.21
C PHE A 130 -17.32 -2.61 19.83
N ILE A 131 -16.42 -3.40 20.42
CA ILE A 131 -16.39 -4.85 20.23
C ILE A 131 -17.00 -5.49 21.47
N PRO A 132 -18.20 -6.11 21.36
CA PRO A 132 -18.82 -6.78 22.49
C PRO A 132 -17.96 -7.99 22.93
N SER A 133 -17.92 -8.26 24.24
CA SER A 133 -17.15 -9.37 24.82
C SER A 133 -17.67 -10.75 24.37
N LEU A 134 -18.86 -10.81 23.74
CA LEU A 134 -19.50 -11.99 23.19
C LEU A 134 -19.56 -11.91 21.67
N SER A 135 -18.59 -12.48 21.03
CA SER A 135 -18.29 -12.27 19.62
C SER A 135 -19.10 -13.11 18.62
N GLN A 136 -20.05 -13.94 18.98
CA GLN A 136 -20.88 -14.67 17.98
C GLN A 136 -22.27 -15.08 18.51
N GLY A 137 -23.31 -14.65 17.80
CA GLY A 137 -24.65 -15.18 17.88
C GLY A 137 -25.75 -14.19 18.28
N GLU A 138 -26.99 -14.63 18.23
CA GLU A 138 -28.25 -13.91 18.51
C GLU A 138 -28.29 -13.17 19.87
N LYS A 139 -27.32 -13.41 20.74
CA LYS A 139 -27.27 -12.90 22.12
C LYS A 139 -26.48 -11.62 22.30
N ALA A 140 -25.79 -11.13 21.27
CA ALA A 140 -25.07 -9.84 21.31
C ALA A 140 -26.02 -8.62 21.31
N GLY A 141 -27.25 -8.77 20.87
CA GLY A 141 -28.25 -7.73 20.75
C GLY A 141 -28.51 -6.92 22.04
N PRO A 142 -28.75 -7.56 23.21
CA PRO A 142 -28.95 -6.83 24.47
C PRO A 142 -27.75 -6.02 24.92
N ILE A 143 -26.53 -6.55 24.70
CA ILE A 143 -25.26 -5.88 25.05
C ILE A 143 -25.04 -4.66 24.18
N LEU A 144 -25.25 -4.80 22.86
CA LEU A 144 -25.21 -3.67 21.93
C LEU A 144 -26.25 -2.60 22.27
N THR A 145 -27.46 -3.01 22.70
CA THR A 145 -28.50 -2.08 23.13
C THR A 145 -28.09 -1.31 24.40
N ALA A 146 -27.46 -1.98 25.36
CA ALA A 146 -26.91 -1.34 26.54
C ALA A 146 -25.77 -0.36 26.17
N ALA A 147 -24.84 -0.79 25.34
CA ALA A 147 -23.76 0.03 24.85
C ALA A 147 -24.28 1.28 24.11
N ARG A 148 -25.25 1.15 23.22
CA ARG A 148 -25.90 2.26 22.50
C ARG A 148 -26.54 3.28 23.41
N LYS A 149 -27.02 2.88 24.59
CA LYS A 149 -27.59 3.82 25.58
C LYS A 149 -26.54 4.57 26.39
N ILE A 150 -25.42 3.92 26.67
CA ILE A 150 -24.47 4.38 27.70
C ILE A 150 -23.24 5.04 27.08
N LEU A 151 -22.75 4.48 25.96
CA LEU A 151 -21.53 4.97 25.28
C LEU A 151 -21.66 6.31 24.55
N PRO A 152 -22.83 6.84 24.16
CA PRO A 152 -22.90 8.11 23.41
C PRO A 152 -22.17 9.28 24.08
N LYS A 153 -22.24 9.39 25.40
CA LYS A 153 -21.54 10.45 26.16
C LYS A 153 -20.01 10.32 26.06
N GLU A 154 -19.51 9.09 26.13
CA GLU A 154 -18.06 8.83 26.02
C GLU A 154 -17.59 9.00 24.57
N ILE A 155 -18.36 8.53 23.59
CA ILE A 155 -18.08 8.76 22.17
C ILE A 155 -18.02 10.28 21.89
N GLU A 156 -18.98 11.04 22.38
CA GLU A 156 -18.98 12.51 22.24
C GLU A 156 -17.73 13.14 22.89
N ARG A 157 -17.30 12.66 24.06
CA ARG A 157 -16.05 13.09 24.70
C ARG A 157 -14.86 12.79 23.83
N ARG A 158 -14.74 11.56 23.29
CA ARG A 158 -13.65 11.16 22.40
C ARG A 158 -13.64 11.90 21.08
N VAL A 159 -14.80 12.16 20.50
CA VAL A 159 -14.93 13.02 19.30
C VAL A 159 -14.39 14.42 19.59
N ARG A 160 -14.78 15.04 20.70
CA ARG A 160 -14.23 16.36 21.09
C ARG A 160 -12.71 16.32 21.29
N GLU A 161 -12.20 15.28 21.93
CA GLU A 161 -10.77 15.09 22.12
C GLU A 161 -10.02 14.93 20.79
N LEU A 162 -10.57 14.16 19.84
CA LEU A 162 -10.02 14.04 18.49
C LEU A 162 -10.02 15.36 17.74
N LEU A 163 -11.12 16.10 17.80
CA LEU A 163 -11.25 17.41 17.13
C LEU A 163 -10.26 18.45 17.68
N MET A 164 -9.94 18.38 18.98
CA MET A 164 -8.95 19.25 19.65
C MET A 164 -7.51 18.72 19.56
N SER A 165 -7.31 17.50 19.08
CA SER A 165 -5.97 16.90 18.98
C SER A 165 -5.10 17.64 17.99
N ASP A 166 -3.79 17.76 18.29
CA ASP A 166 -2.80 18.29 17.37
C ASP A 166 -2.62 17.42 16.12
N ASN A 167 -2.17 18.02 15.03
CA ASN A 167 -1.90 17.28 13.76
C ASN A 167 -0.89 16.14 13.94
N ALA A 168 0.04 16.25 14.89
CA ALA A 168 1.02 15.21 15.21
C ALA A 168 0.41 13.95 15.88
N ALA A 169 -0.81 14.06 16.42
CA ALA A 169 -1.51 12.93 17.02
C ALA A 169 -1.99 11.90 15.97
N PHE A 170 -2.09 12.33 14.71
CA PHE A 170 -2.50 11.46 13.61
C PHE A 170 -1.29 10.79 12.96
N LYS A 171 -1.24 9.47 13.01
CA LYS A 171 -0.19 8.67 12.37
C LYS A 171 -0.70 8.04 11.08
N PHE A 172 0.11 8.12 10.04
CA PHE A 172 -0.20 7.57 8.72
C PHE A 172 0.56 6.28 8.52
N ASN A 173 -0.15 5.19 8.30
CA ASN A 173 0.44 3.87 8.05
C ASN A 173 0.56 3.59 6.55
N ASN A 174 1.47 2.67 6.20
CA ASN A 174 1.66 2.24 4.82
C ASN A 174 0.45 1.48 4.22
N ASP A 175 -0.47 1.00 5.06
CA ASP A 175 -1.73 0.34 4.68
C ASP A 175 -2.88 1.33 4.44
N VAL A 176 -2.55 2.60 4.19
CA VAL A 176 -3.47 3.74 3.98
C VAL A 176 -4.38 4.06 5.17
N SER A 177 -4.16 3.42 6.32
CA SER A 177 -4.92 3.70 7.53
C SER A 177 -4.36 4.91 8.28
N ILE A 178 -5.29 5.67 8.88
CA ILE A 178 -4.97 6.79 9.76
C ILE A 178 -5.28 6.35 11.18
N LEU A 179 -4.26 6.44 12.03
CA LEU A 179 -4.36 6.09 13.44
C LEU A 179 -4.43 7.34 14.30
N TRP A 180 -5.33 7.31 15.28
CA TRP A 180 -5.39 8.24 16.40
C TRP A 180 -5.36 7.44 17.70
N GLN A 181 -4.46 7.79 18.62
CA GLN A 181 -4.21 7.01 19.86
C GLN A 181 -4.01 5.50 19.60
N ASN A 182 -3.27 5.16 18.53
CA ASN A 182 -3.02 3.79 18.02
C ASN A 182 -4.25 3.01 17.54
N ASN A 183 -5.44 3.63 17.48
CA ASN A 183 -6.65 3.05 16.92
C ASN A 183 -6.87 3.57 15.51
N LYS A 184 -7.29 2.69 14.59
CA LYS A 184 -7.64 3.06 13.22
C LYS A 184 -8.95 3.84 13.22
N VAL A 185 -8.90 5.10 12.78
CA VAL A 185 -10.07 5.99 12.74
C VAL A 185 -10.58 6.26 11.33
N ALA A 186 -9.69 6.24 10.35
CA ALA A 186 -10.04 6.50 8.95
C ALA A 186 -9.10 5.80 7.98
N THR A 187 -9.45 5.83 6.70
CA THR A 187 -8.63 5.37 5.58
C THR A 187 -8.53 6.47 4.53
N LEU A 188 -7.38 6.54 3.86
CA LEU A 188 -7.20 7.38 2.69
C LEU A 188 -7.80 6.69 1.46
N ILE A 189 -8.57 7.42 0.67
CA ILE A 189 -9.10 6.97 -0.61
C ILE A 189 -8.69 7.92 -1.73
N ASN A 190 -8.74 7.43 -2.96
CA ASN A 190 -8.28 8.20 -4.11
C ASN A 190 -9.18 9.43 -4.35
N SER A 191 -8.61 10.45 -4.99
CA SER A 191 -9.29 11.66 -5.43
C SER A 191 -8.79 12.08 -6.80
N GLU A 192 -9.27 13.19 -7.34
CA GLU A 192 -8.80 13.75 -8.61
C GLU A 192 -7.36 14.29 -8.52
N ASN A 193 -6.95 14.80 -7.35
CA ASN A 193 -5.61 15.34 -7.12
C ASN A 193 -4.83 14.42 -6.17
N ILE A 194 -3.64 13.98 -6.61
CA ILE A 194 -2.76 13.10 -5.83
C ILE A 194 -2.30 13.72 -4.50
N TYR A 195 -2.27 15.05 -4.37
CA TYR A 195 -1.90 15.77 -3.15
C TYR A 195 -3.07 16.03 -2.20
N SER A 196 -4.30 15.71 -2.59
CA SER A 196 -5.49 15.94 -1.79
C SER A 196 -6.35 14.67 -1.74
N PRO A 197 -5.85 13.57 -1.12
CA PRO A 197 -6.61 12.34 -0.99
C PRO A 197 -7.88 12.59 -0.16
N LYS A 198 -8.96 11.90 -0.49
CA LYS A 198 -10.19 11.93 0.30
C LYS A 198 -10.03 11.05 1.54
N ILE A 199 -10.74 11.41 2.58
CA ILE A 199 -10.80 10.66 3.83
C ILE A 199 -12.10 9.86 3.85
N ASN A 200 -12.00 8.61 4.25
CA ASN A 200 -13.15 7.78 4.55
C ASN A 200 -13.06 7.37 6.02
N VAL A 201 -13.92 7.93 6.85
CA VAL A 201 -14.03 7.52 8.25
C VAL A 201 -14.78 6.20 8.27
N ASN A 202 -14.29 5.25 9.06
CA ASN A 202 -14.97 3.98 9.24
C ASN A 202 -16.39 4.24 9.79
N ASN A 203 -17.36 3.53 9.22
CA ASN A 203 -18.75 3.67 9.65
C ASN A 203 -18.95 2.91 10.97
N TYR A 204 -18.73 3.59 12.08
CA TYR A 204 -18.94 3.04 13.41
C TYR A 204 -20.40 3.21 13.85
N GLU A 205 -21.01 2.14 14.36
CA GLU A 205 -22.43 2.15 14.77
C GLU A 205 -22.80 3.20 15.81
N LEU A 206 -21.82 3.68 16.58
CA LEU A 206 -22.02 4.62 17.69
C LEU A 206 -21.78 6.08 17.29
N LEU A 207 -21.34 6.36 16.07
CA LEU A 207 -21.14 7.71 15.55
C LEU A 207 -22.37 8.19 14.77
N SER A 208 -22.74 9.46 14.98
CA SER A 208 -23.73 10.12 14.12
C SER A 208 -23.10 10.63 12.82
N ASP A 209 -23.92 10.81 11.77
CA ASP A 209 -23.47 11.34 10.48
C ASP A 209 -22.80 12.72 10.60
N GLU A 210 -23.25 13.55 11.56
CA GLU A 210 -22.64 14.85 11.84
C GLU A 210 -21.24 14.71 12.45
N GLN A 211 -21.08 13.78 13.39
CA GLN A 211 -19.79 13.49 14.02
C GLN A 211 -18.81 12.92 12.99
N ILE A 212 -19.26 12.02 12.12
CA ILE A 212 -18.44 11.47 11.03
C ILE A 212 -17.91 12.60 10.15
N LYS A 213 -18.77 13.54 9.70
CA LYS A 213 -18.36 14.70 8.90
C LYS A 213 -17.36 15.62 9.62
N GLN A 214 -17.55 15.85 10.92
CA GLN A 214 -16.61 16.65 11.70
C GLN A 214 -15.23 15.96 11.80
N ILE A 215 -15.23 14.66 12.04
CA ILE A 215 -13.99 13.85 12.07
C ILE A 215 -13.30 13.87 10.71
N GLU A 216 -14.05 13.69 9.62
CA GLU A 216 -13.52 13.75 8.24
C GLU A 216 -12.85 15.09 7.96
N LEU A 217 -13.52 16.19 8.30
CA LEU A 217 -12.95 17.53 8.12
C LEU A 217 -11.66 17.70 8.93
N ARG A 218 -11.68 17.34 10.22
CA ARG A 218 -10.51 17.47 11.08
C ARG A 218 -9.32 16.63 10.60
N ILE A 219 -9.57 15.38 10.19
CA ILE A 219 -8.53 14.52 9.65
C ILE A 219 -8.04 15.04 8.30
N SER A 220 -8.94 15.55 7.44
CA SER A 220 -8.56 16.17 6.16
C SER A 220 -7.59 17.33 6.36
N GLU A 221 -7.88 18.23 7.31
CA GLU A 221 -6.97 19.32 7.68
C GLU A 221 -5.60 18.81 8.16
N ALA A 222 -5.58 17.76 8.98
CA ALA A 222 -4.34 17.16 9.46
C ALA A 222 -3.52 16.52 8.32
N VAL A 223 -4.19 15.83 7.40
CA VAL A 223 -3.57 15.24 6.20
C VAL A 223 -3.00 16.34 5.30
N GLU A 224 -3.78 17.36 4.99
CA GLU A 224 -3.33 18.49 4.16
C GLU A 224 -2.13 19.22 4.78
N ASN A 225 -2.17 19.48 6.08
CA ASN A 225 -1.06 20.12 6.78
C ASN A 225 0.19 19.24 6.77
N ASN A 226 0.05 17.92 6.93
CA ASN A 226 1.17 16.99 6.84
C ASN A 226 1.79 16.99 5.43
N ILE A 227 0.95 16.94 4.39
CA ILE A 227 1.38 17.00 2.98
C ILE A 227 2.05 18.35 2.69
N LYS A 228 1.46 19.47 3.11
CA LYS A 228 2.03 20.81 2.93
C LYS A 228 3.39 20.96 3.62
N ASN A 229 3.56 20.40 4.82
CA ASN A 229 4.80 20.48 5.57
C ASN A 229 5.93 19.63 4.95
N ILE A 230 5.62 18.40 4.54
CA ILE A 230 6.63 17.45 4.04
C ILE A 230 6.91 17.65 2.54
N LEU A 231 5.89 17.96 1.73
CA LEU A 231 5.98 18.07 0.28
C LEU A 231 5.85 19.53 -0.21
N SER A 232 6.13 20.52 0.63
CA SER A 232 6.02 21.95 0.32
C SER A 232 6.69 22.33 -1.00
N GLU A 233 7.89 21.83 -1.28
CA GLU A 233 8.61 22.10 -2.52
C GLU A 233 7.88 21.59 -3.76
N ALA A 234 7.26 20.39 -3.69
CA ALA A 234 6.49 19.88 -4.82
C ALA A 234 5.21 20.69 -5.04
N ILE A 235 4.50 21.04 -3.96
CA ILE A 235 3.27 21.84 -4.03
C ILE A 235 3.55 23.25 -4.56
N ASN A 236 4.70 23.82 -4.20
CA ASN A 236 5.09 25.13 -4.70
C ASN A 236 5.34 25.16 -6.23
N LEU A 237 5.54 24.01 -6.88
CA LEU A 237 5.61 23.92 -8.34
C LEU A 237 4.25 24.12 -9.03
N GLU A 238 3.14 23.93 -8.34
CA GLU A 238 1.79 24.14 -8.87
C GLU A 238 1.50 25.64 -9.05
N LYS A 239 1.95 26.49 -8.13
CA LYS A 239 1.65 27.94 -8.10
C LYS A 239 2.03 28.68 -9.39
N PRO A 240 3.21 28.49 -9.99
CA PRO A 240 3.56 29.11 -11.27
C PRO A 240 2.63 28.74 -12.41
N VAL A 241 2.19 27.47 -12.43
CA VAL A 241 1.31 26.93 -13.48
C VAL A 241 -0.09 27.52 -13.36
N LEU A 242 -0.66 27.54 -12.16
CA LEU A 242 -1.98 28.12 -11.90
C LEU A 242 -2.04 29.61 -12.17
N ASN A 243 -0.97 30.36 -11.82
CA ASN A 243 -0.92 31.81 -12.08
C ASN A 243 -0.89 32.11 -13.57
N ASN A 244 -0.11 31.36 -14.38
CA ASN A 244 -0.11 31.51 -15.82
C ASN A 244 -1.45 31.15 -16.48
N LEU A 245 -2.14 30.11 -16.01
CA LEU A 245 -3.46 29.77 -16.51
C LEU A 245 -4.48 30.88 -16.20
N LYS A 246 -4.43 31.47 -15.01
CA LYS A 246 -5.31 32.59 -14.63
C LYS A 246 -4.99 33.88 -15.41
N GLU A 247 -3.73 34.12 -15.82
CA GLU A 247 -3.36 35.28 -16.67
C GLU A 247 -3.84 35.06 -18.11
N LEU A 248 -3.73 33.86 -18.68
CA LEU A 248 -4.27 33.52 -20.01
C LEU A 248 -5.79 33.67 -20.07
N ASP A 249 -6.51 33.39 -18.98
CA ASP A 249 -7.95 33.61 -18.90
C ASP A 249 -8.32 35.10 -18.69
N LYS A 250 -7.45 35.89 -18.04
CA LYS A 250 -7.61 37.35 -17.85
C LYS A 250 -7.27 38.15 -19.11
N GLU A 251 -6.34 37.70 -19.94
CA GLU A 251 -6.09 38.32 -21.24
C GLU A 251 -7.29 38.21 -22.19
N LYS A 252 -8.22 37.29 -21.92
CA LYS A 252 -9.52 37.20 -22.62
C LYS A 252 -10.60 38.08 -22.03
N GLN A 253 -10.37 38.70 -20.87
CA GLN A 253 -11.30 39.61 -20.20
C GLN A 253 -10.52 40.84 -19.70
N ASN A 254 -10.44 41.88 -20.54
CA ASN A 254 -9.88 43.18 -20.15
C ASN A 254 -10.64 43.76 -18.97
N THR A 255 -9.99 43.89 -17.81
CA THR A 255 -10.17 45.04 -16.89
C THR A 255 -9.03 45.10 -15.87
N ALA A 256 -8.42 46.25 -15.83
CA ALA A 256 -7.35 46.64 -14.92
C ALA A 256 -7.84 46.73 -13.48
N ILE A 257 -7.08 46.16 -12.55
CA ILE A 257 -6.85 46.69 -11.19
C ILE A 257 -5.52 46.13 -10.73
N GLU A 258 -4.52 47.01 -10.67
CA GLU A 258 -3.26 46.83 -9.95
C GLU A 258 -3.55 46.91 -8.46
N ASN A 259 -2.91 46.02 -7.65
CA ASN A 259 -2.30 46.45 -6.38
C ASN A 259 -1.50 45.31 -5.73
N GLU A 260 -0.29 45.65 -5.43
CA GLU A 260 0.64 45.20 -4.39
C GLU A 260 0.42 43.81 -3.76
N VAL A 261 1.08 42.76 -4.24
CA VAL A 261 1.43 41.56 -3.47
C VAL A 261 2.81 41.04 -3.87
N ASN A 262 3.76 41.19 -2.96
CA ASN A 262 4.93 40.36 -2.64
C ASN A 262 5.95 39.93 -3.71
N LYS A 263 7.22 40.10 -3.35
CA LYS A 263 8.45 39.70 -4.06
C LYS A 263 8.48 38.22 -4.48
N GLU A 264 7.68 37.33 -3.85
CA GLU A 264 7.55 35.91 -4.27
C GLU A 264 6.79 35.75 -5.59
N VAL A 265 5.92 36.70 -5.95
CA VAL A 265 5.14 36.68 -7.21
C VAL A 265 6.01 37.00 -8.41
N GLN A 266 7.15 37.72 -8.25
CA GLN A 266 8.00 38.08 -9.37
C GLN A 266 8.80 36.89 -9.95
N ILE A 267 9.12 35.86 -9.15
CA ILE A 267 9.85 34.66 -9.63
C ILE A 267 8.99 33.85 -10.60
N ASN A 268 7.68 33.94 -10.49
CA ASN A 268 6.72 33.15 -11.26
C ASN A 268 6.42 33.74 -12.67
N LYS A 269 6.68 35.04 -12.88
CA LYS A 269 6.45 35.71 -14.18
C LYS A 269 7.53 35.40 -15.25
N ASP A 270 8.69 34.86 -14.82
CA ASP A 270 9.85 34.68 -15.67
C ASP A 270 10.07 33.27 -16.22
N LEU A 271 9.15 32.35 -16.02
CA LEU A 271 9.26 30.97 -16.54
C LEU A 271 8.65 30.86 -17.94
N SER A 272 9.44 30.37 -18.89
CA SER A 272 8.92 30.06 -20.23
C SER A 272 7.88 28.89 -20.17
N GLY A 273 6.99 28.79 -21.14
CA GLY A 273 6.02 27.69 -21.23
C GLY A 273 6.66 26.29 -21.20
N LYS A 274 7.92 26.17 -21.67
CA LYS A 274 8.69 24.90 -21.59
C LYS A 274 9.13 24.61 -20.16
N ALA A 275 9.60 25.61 -19.42
CA ALA A 275 10.00 25.49 -18.04
C ALA A 275 8.80 25.17 -17.13
N LEU A 276 7.65 25.82 -17.39
CA LEU A 276 6.38 25.51 -16.73
C LEU A 276 5.94 24.07 -16.97
N GLY A 277 6.03 23.58 -18.22
CA GLY A 277 5.70 22.19 -18.53
C GLY A 277 6.59 21.18 -17.79
N ILE A 278 7.88 21.51 -17.58
CA ILE A 278 8.79 20.68 -16.77
C ILE A 278 8.39 20.72 -15.30
N ALA A 279 8.11 21.89 -14.74
CA ALA A 279 7.68 22.03 -13.36
C ALA A 279 6.38 21.25 -13.10
N TYR A 280 5.42 21.35 -14.00
CA TYR A 280 4.15 20.63 -13.92
C TYR A 280 4.35 19.11 -13.97
N GLN A 281 5.19 18.59 -14.87
CA GLN A 281 5.47 17.15 -14.95
C GLN A 281 6.17 16.61 -13.69
N VAL A 282 7.01 17.43 -13.05
CA VAL A 282 7.63 17.08 -11.77
C VAL A 282 6.59 17.13 -10.65
N TYR A 283 5.67 18.09 -10.66
CA TYR A 283 4.54 18.13 -9.74
C TYR A 283 3.67 16.88 -9.85
N GLU A 284 3.19 16.54 -11.05
CA GLU A 284 2.41 15.31 -11.28
C GLU A 284 3.15 14.03 -10.87
N GLY A 285 4.49 14.02 -11.04
CA GLY A 285 5.37 12.92 -10.64
C GLY A 285 5.72 12.90 -9.16
N LEU A 286 5.00 13.60 -8.29
CA LEU A 286 5.29 13.71 -6.84
C LEU A 286 6.71 14.22 -6.54
N GLY A 287 7.25 15.12 -7.36
CA GLY A 287 8.58 15.73 -7.17
C GLY A 287 9.70 15.08 -7.97
N SER A 288 9.39 14.22 -8.95
CA SER A 288 10.38 13.66 -9.88
C SER A 288 9.77 13.33 -11.24
N ALA A 289 10.55 13.52 -12.33
CA ALA A 289 10.13 13.19 -13.68
C ALA A 289 11.31 12.61 -14.48
N LYS A 290 11.03 11.67 -15.39
CA LYS A 290 12.07 11.07 -16.25
C LYS A 290 12.53 12.07 -17.30
N THR A 291 13.82 12.39 -17.34
CA THR A 291 14.39 13.38 -18.28
C THR A 291 14.20 12.98 -19.74
N SER A 292 14.22 11.68 -20.07
CA SER A 292 14.02 11.24 -21.46
C SER A 292 12.66 11.64 -22.03
N ASN A 293 11.62 11.72 -21.19
CA ASN A 293 10.27 12.13 -21.61
C ASN A 293 10.21 13.64 -21.89
N LEU A 294 11.06 14.41 -21.26
CA LEU A 294 11.13 15.87 -21.32
C LEU A 294 12.33 16.39 -22.11
N SER A 295 13.06 15.50 -22.82
CA SER A 295 14.33 15.80 -23.48
C SER A 295 14.24 16.98 -24.47
N MET A 296 13.13 17.08 -25.22
CA MET A 296 12.90 18.20 -26.16
C MET A 296 12.76 19.53 -25.42
N SER A 297 12.06 19.55 -24.29
CA SER A 297 11.87 20.75 -23.47
C SER A 297 13.18 21.13 -22.77
N VAL A 298 13.86 20.16 -22.17
CA VAL A 298 15.13 20.38 -21.42
C VAL A 298 16.25 20.92 -22.33
N ASN A 299 16.41 20.33 -23.53
CA ASN A 299 17.46 20.76 -24.47
C ASN A 299 17.25 22.18 -25.03
N ASN A 300 16.00 22.65 -25.02
CA ASN A 300 15.61 23.96 -25.53
C ASN A 300 15.35 24.98 -24.42
N LEU A 301 15.78 24.73 -23.16
CA LEU A 301 15.68 25.68 -22.07
C LEU A 301 16.72 26.78 -22.20
N SER A 302 16.31 28.04 -21.93
CA SER A 302 17.22 29.16 -21.77
C SER A 302 18.02 29.01 -20.46
N GLU A 303 19.17 29.70 -20.37
CA GLU A 303 19.95 29.74 -19.12
C GLU A 303 19.17 30.42 -17.98
N ILE A 304 18.27 31.34 -18.31
CA ILE A 304 17.38 32.01 -17.34
C ILE A 304 16.40 31.01 -16.79
N ASP A 305 15.73 30.19 -17.66
CA ASP A 305 14.81 29.14 -17.23
C ASP A 305 15.48 28.12 -16.32
N LYS A 306 16.70 27.67 -16.66
CA LYS A 306 17.48 26.75 -15.85
C LYS A 306 17.76 27.30 -14.46
N ARG A 307 18.13 28.61 -14.36
CA ARG A 307 18.35 29.28 -13.07
C ARG A 307 17.05 29.39 -12.27
N ASN A 308 15.93 29.72 -12.92
CA ASN A 308 14.64 29.86 -12.25
C ASN A 308 14.13 28.51 -11.76
N LEU A 309 14.25 27.45 -12.55
CA LEU A 309 13.93 26.07 -12.10
C LEU A 309 14.84 25.64 -10.93
N ALA A 310 16.13 26.01 -10.96
CA ALA A 310 17.02 25.72 -9.84
C ALA A 310 16.65 26.51 -8.56
N ARG A 311 16.14 27.75 -8.68
CA ARG A 311 15.61 28.54 -7.55
C ARG A 311 14.36 27.90 -6.94
N LEU A 312 13.53 27.22 -7.74
CA LEU A 312 12.40 26.41 -7.28
C LEU A 312 12.85 25.07 -6.66
N GLY A 313 14.15 24.83 -6.52
CA GLY A 313 14.71 23.61 -5.93
C GLY A 313 14.92 22.45 -6.90
N LEU A 314 14.51 22.59 -8.17
CA LEU A 314 14.62 21.52 -9.17
C LEU A 314 16.07 21.26 -9.57
N ARG A 315 16.46 20.00 -9.62
CA ARG A 315 17.73 19.52 -10.21
C ARG A 315 17.44 18.88 -11.56
N LEU A 316 17.99 19.49 -12.61
CA LEU A 316 17.91 18.97 -13.98
C LEU A 316 19.00 17.90 -14.17
N GLY A 317 18.64 16.65 -13.95
CA GLY A 317 19.53 15.53 -14.14
C GLY A 317 19.43 14.93 -15.55
N ILE A 318 20.30 13.96 -15.82
CA ILE A 318 20.39 13.26 -17.11
C ILE A 318 19.34 12.16 -17.21
N GLU A 319 19.20 11.40 -16.13
CA GLU A 319 18.23 10.31 -16.02
C GLU A 319 16.89 10.82 -15.50
N THR A 320 16.94 11.76 -14.54
CA THR A 320 15.74 12.24 -13.86
C THR A 320 15.86 13.72 -13.46
N ILE A 321 14.73 14.42 -13.51
CA ILE A 321 14.56 15.76 -12.92
C ILE A 321 13.89 15.52 -11.57
N TYR A 322 14.42 16.11 -10.50
CA TYR A 322 13.94 15.80 -9.16
C TYR A 322 14.17 16.96 -8.18
N LEU A 323 13.46 16.90 -7.04
CA LEU A 323 13.64 17.77 -5.87
C LEU A 323 14.47 17.05 -4.81
N PRO A 324 15.71 17.50 -4.51
CA PRO A 324 16.61 16.79 -3.58
C PRO A 324 16.05 16.62 -2.18
N ASN A 325 15.34 17.61 -1.64
CA ASN A 325 14.78 17.55 -0.29
C ASN A 325 13.69 16.49 -0.14
N LEU A 326 13.03 16.11 -1.24
CA LEU A 326 12.03 15.06 -1.25
C LEU A 326 12.61 13.62 -1.30
N LEU A 327 13.93 13.49 -1.29
CA LEU A 327 14.62 12.19 -1.15
C LEU A 327 14.81 11.77 0.32
N LYS A 328 14.39 12.61 1.28
CA LYS A 328 14.42 12.28 2.72
C LYS A 328 13.41 11.17 3.04
N PRO A 329 13.68 10.31 4.03
CA PRO A 329 12.82 9.15 4.35
C PRO A 329 11.35 9.49 4.57
N ALA A 330 11.05 10.57 5.30
CA ALA A 330 9.68 11.02 5.55
C ALA A 330 8.93 11.36 4.24
N SER A 331 9.61 12.08 3.32
CA SER A 331 9.03 12.45 2.02
C SER A 331 8.85 11.22 1.12
N VAL A 332 9.80 10.27 1.14
CA VAL A 332 9.70 9.00 0.39
C VAL A 332 8.50 8.18 0.85
N LYS A 333 8.31 8.03 2.17
CA LYS A 333 7.16 7.31 2.75
C LYS A 333 5.83 7.98 2.38
N LEU A 334 5.74 9.29 2.51
CA LEU A 334 4.51 10.02 2.18
C LEU A 334 4.19 9.95 0.67
N ARG A 335 5.19 10.08 -0.19
CA ARG A 335 5.04 9.95 -1.66
C ARG A 335 4.57 8.53 -2.04
N ALA A 336 5.13 7.50 -1.39
CA ALA A 336 4.71 6.12 -1.60
C ALA A 336 3.24 5.92 -1.19
N LEU A 337 2.84 6.47 -0.04
CA LEU A 337 1.47 6.42 0.43
C LEU A 337 0.51 7.11 -0.56
N LEU A 338 0.80 8.35 -0.95
CA LEU A 338 -0.03 9.12 -1.89
C LEU A 338 -0.13 8.43 -3.25
N TRP A 339 0.99 7.90 -3.77
CA TRP A 339 0.99 7.17 -5.03
C TRP A 339 0.14 5.89 -4.95
N SER A 340 0.25 5.15 -3.83
CA SER A 340 -0.52 3.92 -3.58
C SER A 340 -2.02 4.21 -3.49
N VAL A 341 -2.40 5.26 -2.77
CA VAL A 341 -3.80 5.72 -2.67
C VAL A 341 -4.35 6.12 -4.03
N PHE A 342 -3.61 6.95 -4.77
CA PHE A 342 -4.05 7.48 -6.07
C PHE A 342 -4.22 6.38 -7.12
N ASN A 343 -3.29 5.43 -7.18
CA ASN A 343 -3.33 4.33 -8.15
C ASN A 343 -4.10 3.10 -7.65
N GLN A 344 -4.56 3.09 -6.40
CA GLN A 344 -5.24 1.96 -5.75
C GLN A 344 -4.39 0.67 -5.76
N ILE A 345 -3.06 0.82 -5.64
CA ILE A 345 -2.08 -0.27 -5.66
C ILE A 345 -1.22 -0.16 -4.40
N PHE A 346 -1.29 -1.17 -3.54
CA PHE A 346 -0.51 -1.17 -2.31
C PHE A 346 0.87 -1.81 -2.55
N CYS A 347 1.92 -1.01 -2.48
CA CYS A 347 3.31 -1.40 -2.70
C CYS A 347 4.13 -1.32 -1.40
N SER A 348 3.55 -1.65 -0.25
CA SER A 348 4.23 -1.54 1.05
C SER A 348 5.47 -2.43 1.17
N SER A 349 5.47 -3.61 0.54
CA SER A 349 6.62 -4.52 0.50
C SER A 349 7.80 -4.00 -0.31
N SER A 350 7.54 -3.11 -1.27
CA SER A 350 8.56 -2.56 -2.18
C SER A 350 9.11 -1.21 -1.70
N LEU A 351 8.69 -0.73 -0.52
CA LEU A 351 9.19 0.53 0.02
C LEU A 351 10.64 0.38 0.47
N PRO A 352 11.56 1.24 -0.02
CA PRO A 352 12.95 1.22 0.40
C PRO A 352 13.09 1.44 1.91
N PRO A 353 13.91 0.64 2.62
CA PRO A 353 14.27 0.93 4.01
C PRO A 353 14.92 2.31 4.15
N ASP A 354 14.74 2.94 5.31
CA ASP A 354 15.25 4.29 5.58
C ASP A 354 16.77 4.37 5.34
N GLY A 355 17.18 5.38 4.58
CA GLY A 355 18.59 5.61 4.24
C GLY A 355 19.17 4.74 3.13
N ARG A 356 18.48 3.74 2.62
CA ARG A 356 18.93 2.95 1.48
C ARG A 356 18.99 3.80 0.21
N VAL A 357 20.08 3.63 -0.54
CA VAL A 357 20.32 4.36 -1.80
C VAL A 357 20.04 3.49 -3.03
N SER A 358 19.99 2.20 -2.86
CA SER A 358 19.66 1.21 -3.89
C SER A 358 18.78 0.10 -3.32
N VAL A 359 17.82 -0.36 -4.10
CA VAL A 359 16.94 -1.49 -3.78
C VAL A 359 16.76 -2.37 -5.00
N ILE A 360 16.56 -3.67 -4.78
CA ILE A 360 16.19 -4.60 -5.85
C ILE A 360 14.74 -4.33 -6.23
N ILE A 361 14.47 -4.21 -7.52
CA ILE A 361 13.13 -4.00 -8.04
C ILE A 361 12.33 -5.29 -7.83
N ASP A 362 11.18 -5.13 -7.19
CA ASP A 362 10.19 -6.19 -7.09
C ASP A 362 9.48 -6.34 -8.45
N PRO A 363 9.46 -7.56 -9.07
CA PRO A 363 8.85 -7.78 -10.37
C PRO A 363 7.36 -7.40 -10.44
N ASP A 364 6.64 -7.51 -9.33
CA ASP A 364 5.21 -7.21 -9.26
C ASP A 364 4.93 -5.71 -9.10
N THR A 365 5.95 -4.91 -8.78
CA THR A 365 5.83 -3.47 -8.55
C THR A 365 6.12 -2.69 -9.82
N LYS A 366 5.19 -1.80 -10.21
CA LYS A 366 5.36 -0.94 -11.39
C LYS A 366 6.55 0.01 -11.22
N HIS A 367 7.37 0.15 -12.27
CA HIS A 367 8.48 1.12 -12.31
C HIS A 367 8.03 2.57 -12.03
N ALA A 368 6.76 2.90 -12.30
CA ALA A 368 6.18 4.20 -11.99
C ALA A 368 6.17 4.50 -10.49
N PHE A 369 5.97 3.47 -9.64
CA PHE A 369 6.06 3.61 -8.19
C PHE A 369 7.44 4.07 -7.75
N TYR A 370 8.50 3.38 -8.18
CA TYR A 370 9.87 3.75 -7.84
C TYR A 370 10.20 5.18 -8.26
N ARG A 371 9.76 5.58 -9.46
CA ARG A 371 9.93 6.96 -9.92
C ARG A 371 9.18 7.95 -9.04
N ALA A 372 7.92 7.65 -8.69
CA ALA A 372 7.13 8.52 -7.83
C ALA A 372 7.77 8.77 -6.46
N ILE A 373 8.53 7.82 -5.91
CA ILE A 373 9.25 7.98 -4.65
C ILE A 373 10.68 8.53 -4.80
N GLY A 374 11.09 8.90 -6.02
CA GLY A 374 12.42 9.48 -6.29
C GLY A 374 13.54 8.47 -6.49
N PHE A 375 13.19 7.26 -6.92
CA PHE A 375 14.14 6.23 -7.34
C PHE A 375 14.07 6.02 -8.85
N VAL A 376 15.22 5.81 -9.47
CA VAL A 376 15.35 5.56 -10.91
C VAL A 376 15.50 4.07 -11.12
N PRO A 377 14.52 3.38 -11.71
CA PRO A 377 14.65 1.96 -12.05
C PRO A 377 15.62 1.79 -13.22
N LEU A 378 16.68 0.98 -13.02
CA LEU A 378 17.74 0.66 -13.97
C LEU A 378 18.11 -0.81 -13.83
N GLY A 379 17.83 -1.63 -14.84
CA GLY A 379 17.95 -3.08 -14.77
C GLY A 379 17.10 -3.66 -13.65
N LYS A 380 17.70 -4.45 -12.79
CA LYS A 380 17.05 -5.02 -11.59
C LYS A 380 17.16 -4.14 -10.35
N LEU A 381 17.76 -2.96 -10.46
CA LEU A 381 17.95 -2.02 -9.34
C LEU A 381 17.15 -0.76 -9.53
N ALA A 382 16.58 -0.26 -8.44
CA ALA A 382 16.10 1.11 -8.33
C ALA A 382 17.10 1.91 -7.49
N LEU A 383 17.74 2.90 -8.12
CA LEU A 383 18.73 3.77 -7.49
C LEU A 383 18.08 5.09 -7.11
N ARG A 384 18.38 5.61 -5.91
CA ARG A 384 17.91 6.93 -5.50
C ARG A 384 18.40 7.98 -6.50
N ALA A 385 17.58 8.97 -6.86
CA ALA A 385 17.81 9.90 -7.96
C ALA A 385 19.19 10.58 -7.93
N ASP A 386 19.64 11.05 -6.76
CA ASP A 386 20.95 11.67 -6.59
C ASP A 386 22.12 10.70 -6.86
N ILE A 387 21.97 9.45 -6.48
CA ILE A 387 22.95 8.40 -6.71
C ILE A 387 22.96 7.97 -8.17
N ALA A 388 21.79 7.82 -8.80
CA ALA A 388 21.68 7.53 -10.23
C ALA A 388 22.37 8.62 -11.08
N GLU A 389 22.19 9.89 -10.73
CA GLU A 389 22.86 11.01 -11.43
C GLU A 389 24.39 11.02 -11.22
N ARG A 390 24.84 10.75 -9.99
CA ARG A 390 26.29 10.64 -9.72
C ARG A 390 26.92 9.48 -10.48
N LEU A 391 26.25 8.33 -10.49
CA LEU A 391 26.66 7.16 -11.26
C LEU A 391 26.70 7.45 -12.76
N SER A 392 25.66 8.08 -13.29
CA SER A 392 25.55 8.49 -14.69
C SER A 392 26.68 9.45 -15.09
N ALA A 393 27.01 10.39 -14.20
CA ALA A 393 28.14 11.33 -14.43
C ALA A 393 29.47 10.60 -14.50
N LEU A 394 29.75 9.68 -13.57
CA LEU A 394 30.98 8.87 -13.54
C LEU A 394 31.10 8.01 -14.80
N ILE A 395 30.07 7.26 -15.17
CA ILE A 395 30.03 6.41 -16.36
C ILE A 395 30.29 7.24 -17.63
N ARG A 396 29.70 8.43 -17.73
CA ARG A 396 29.90 9.32 -18.89
C ARG A 396 31.35 9.85 -19.01
N VAL A 397 32.00 10.09 -17.89
CA VAL A 397 33.42 10.47 -17.90
C VAL A 397 34.26 9.33 -18.46
N GLU A 398 34.03 8.11 -18.00
CA GLU A 398 34.73 6.93 -18.52
C GLU A 398 34.40 6.65 -20.00
N ALA A 399 33.12 6.71 -20.36
CA ALA A 399 32.67 6.49 -21.74
C ALA A 399 33.19 7.53 -22.75
N ARG A 400 33.58 8.76 -22.31
CA ARG A 400 34.21 9.75 -23.17
C ARG A 400 35.66 9.40 -23.56
N LYS A 401 36.31 8.59 -22.71
CA LYS A 401 37.68 8.08 -23.00
C LYS A 401 37.66 6.95 -24.05
N GLY A 402 36.46 6.43 -24.38
CA GLY A 402 36.26 5.34 -25.33
C GLY A 402 35.60 4.11 -24.66
N LYS A 403 36.16 2.92 -24.94
CA LYS A 403 35.76 1.68 -24.29
C LYS A 403 36.17 1.71 -22.82
N PHE A 404 35.27 1.27 -21.93
CA PHE A 404 35.52 1.29 -20.48
C PHE A 404 35.06 -0.04 -19.82
N LYS A 405 35.54 -0.25 -18.60
CA LYS A 405 35.24 -1.42 -17.76
C LYS A 405 34.48 -0.94 -16.51
N ILE A 406 33.72 -1.84 -15.92
CA ILE A 406 33.11 -1.60 -14.60
C ILE A 406 34.25 -1.47 -13.58
N ASN A 407 34.29 -0.36 -12.87
CA ASN A 407 35.27 -0.10 -11.82
C ASN A 407 34.62 -0.13 -10.43
N ASP A 408 35.44 -0.29 -9.40
CA ASP A 408 34.98 -0.38 -8.01
C ASP A 408 34.24 0.88 -7.53
N ALA A 409 34.57 2.06 -8.11
CA ALA A 409 33.87 3.30 -7.79
C ALA A 409 32.40 3.25 -8.26
N MET A 410 32.12 2.67 -9.44
CA MET A 410 30.74 2.49 -9.93
C MET A 410 29.95 1.53 -9.02
N LEU A 411 30.57 0.41 -8.62
CA LEU A 411 29.97 -0.57 -7.74
C LEU A 411 29.68 0.02 -6.35
N SER A 412 30.64 0.76 -5.81
CA SER A 412 30.53 1.40 -4.50
C SER A 412 29.42 2.47 -4.47
N ILE A 413 29.33 3.34 -5.51
CA ILE A 413 28.29 4.37 -5.59
C ILE A 413 26.89 3.75 -5.66
N ALA A 414 26.72 2.70 -6.47
CA ALA A 414 25.42 2.05 -6.62
C ALA A 414 25.10 1.04 -5.51
N GLY A 415 26.09 0.61 -4.73
CA GLY A 415 25.95 -0.49 -3.78
C GLY A 415 25.53 -1.79 -4.47
N SER A 416 26.11 -2.11 -5.62
CA SER A 416 25.68 -3.21 -6.50
C SER A 416 26.78 -4.22 -6.77
N THR A 417 26.39 -5.43 -7.17
CA THR A 417 27.31 -6.42 -7.71
C THR A 417 27.68 -6.11 -9.18
N LYS A 418 28.74 -6.74 -9.70
CA LYS A 418 29.13 -6.59 -11.11
C LYS A 418 28.00 -6.96 -12.06
N ILE A 419 27.27 -8.06 -11.80
CA ILE A 419 26.17 -8.53 -12.63
C ILE A 419 25.02 -7.50 -12.66
N GLN A 420 24.67 -6.95 -11.50
CA GLN A 420 23.63 -5.92 -11.42
C GLN A 420 24.05 -4.64 -12.14
N MET A 421 25.34 -4.25 -12.04
CA MET A 421 25.88 -3.08 -12.73
C MET A 421 25.86 -3.25 -14.25
N GLU A 422 26.07 -4.45 -14.77
CA GLU A 422 25.94 -4.73 -16.20
C GLU A 422 24.52 -4.41 -16.69
N GLU A 423 23.49 -4.88 -15.98
CA GLU A 423 22.09 -4.60 -16.32
C GLU A 423 21.79 -3.10 -16.26
N VAL A 424 22.32 -2.40 -15.24
CA VAL A 424 22.23 -0.92 -15.13
C VAL A 424 22.84 -0.24 -16.34
N LEU A 425 24.02 -0.68 -16.79
CA LEU A 425 24.69 -0.11 -17.97
C LEU A 425 23.89 -0.33 -19.24
N TYR A 426 23.30 -1.52 -19.44
CA TYR A 426 22.42 -1.78 -20.58
C TYR A 426 21.22 -0.81 -20.62
N ASP A 427 20.57 -0.60 -19.49
CA ASP A 427 19.44 0.34 -19.41
C ASP A 427 19.84 1.80 -19.62
N MET A 428 21.06 2.18 -19.22
CA MET A 428 21.64 3.51 -19.50
C MET A 428 22.08 3.67 -20.98
N GLY A 429 21.94 2.63 -21.80
CA GLY A 429 22.23 2.66 -23.23
C GLY A 429 23.68 2.40 -23.61
N TYR A 430 24.41 1.65 -22.78
CA TYR A 430 25.73 1.10 -23.11
C TYR A 430 25.58 -0.34 -23.62
N ILE A 431 26.53 -0.79 -24.43
CA ILE A 431 26.54 -2.14 -25.01
C ILE A 431 27.86 -2.83 -24.68
N LYS A 432 27.80 -4.14 -24.50
CA LYS A 432 28.97 -4.98 -24.38
C LYS A 432 29.65 -5.11 -25.74
N VAL A 433 30.96 -4.87 -25.80
CA VAL A 433 31.76 -4.89 -27.05
C VAL A 433 32.78 -5.98 -27.04
N GLY A 434 33.19 -6.45 -25.87
CA GLY A 434 34.20 -7.49 -25.74
C GLY A 434 34.35 -8.03 -24.32
N GLU A 435 35.12 -9.09 -24.17
CA GLU A 435 35.53 -9.64 -22.89
C GLU A 435 37.05 -9.76 -22.87
N GLU A 436 37.67 -9.39 -21.77
CA GLU A 436 39.12 -9.67 -21.54
C GLU A 436 39.23 -10.76 -20.48
N PRO A 437 40.16 -11.73 -20.65
CA PRO A 437 40.44 -12.70 -19.62
C PRO A 437 40.91 -12.00 -18.33
N SER A 438 40.43 -12.42 -17.19
CA SER A 438 40.94 -11.91 -15.92
C SER A 438 42.35 -12.46 -15.70
N SER A 439 43.22 -11.67 -15.12
CA SER A 439 44.60 -12.05 -14.80
C SER A 439 44.73 -13.11 -13.69
N LEU A 440 43.65 -13.52 -13.06
CA LEU A 440 43.56 -14.50 -11.99
C LEU A 440 42.73 -15.71 -12.44
N VAL A 441 43.20 -16.92 -12.17
CA VAL A 441 42.74 -18.20 -12.71
C VAL A 441 41.28 -18.56 -12.45
N ASP A 442 40.58 -17.88 -11.51
CA ASP A 442 39.18 -18.15 -11.10
C ASP A 442 38.25 -16.95 -11.15
N GLN A 443 38.54 -15.88 -11.88
CA GLN A 443 37.67 -14.71 -11.94
C GLN A 443 36.88 -14.60 -13.24
N VAL A 444 35.62 -14.14 -13.10
CA VAL A 444 34.71 -13.84 -14.21
C VAL A 444 35.38 -12.91 -15.21
N PRO A 445 35.22 -13.12 -16.52
CA PRO A 445 35.85 -12.29 -17.56
C PRO A 445 35.42 -10.82 -17.40
N ILE A 446 36.36 -9.91 -17.66
CA ILE A 446 36.12 -8.48 -17.55
C ILE A 446 35.38 -8.00 -18.79
N ILE A 447 34.14 -7.51 -18.61
CA ILE A 447 33.31 -7.05 -19.71
C ILE A 447 33.65 -5.60 -20.05
N ILE A 448 33.79 -5.33 -21.34
CA ILE A 448 34.09 -4.03 -21.91
C ILE A 448 32.81 -3.42 -22.47
N PHE A 449 32.52 -2.19 -22.09
CA PHE A 449 31.34 -1.45 -22.52
C PHE A 449 31.71 -0.28 -23.44
N GLU A 450 30.79 0.05 -24.35
CA GLU A 450 30.85 1.23 -25.20
C GLU A 450 29.46 1.86 -25.29
N ARG A 451 29.40 3.16 -25.50
CA ARG A 451 28.12 3.87 -25.68
C ARG A 451 27.47 3.43 -26.99
N LYS A 452 26.20 3.00 -26.94
CA LYS A 452 25.41 2.69 -28.12
C LYS A 452 25.31 3.93 -29.02
N LYS A 453 25.85 3.90 -30.22
CA LYS A 453 25.76 5.01 -31.18
C LYS A 453 24.30 5.17 -31.59
N LYS A 454 23.69 6.32 -31.32
CA LYS A 454 22.38 6.67 -31.88
C LYS A 454 22.55 6.77 -33.38
N ILE A 455 21.94 5.88 -34.15
CA ILE A 455 21.80 6.03 -35.60
C ILE A 455 20.83 7.21 -35.79
N ILE A 456 21.40 8.39 -35.97
CA ILE A 456 20.63 9.57 -36.41
C ILE A 456 20.25 9.24 -37.86
N LYS A 457 19.00 8.80 -38.07
CA LYS A 457 18.40 8.76 -39.41
C LYS A 457 18.25 10.21 -39.83
N THR A 458 19.30 10.77 -40.43
CA THR A 458 19.23 12.07 -41.09
C THR A 458 18.13 11.97 -42.18
N ARG A 459 17.31 12.99 -42.31
CA ARG A 459 16.27 13.09 -43.37
C ARG A 459 16.82 12.77 -44.77
N ASP A 460 18.12 13.01 -44.99
CA ASP A 460 18.87 12.73 -46.21
C ASP A 460 18.95 11.22 -46.54
N ASN A 461 19.06 10.34 -45.51
CA ASN A 461 19.05 8.89 -45.70
C ASN A 461 17.65 8.32 -46.10
N LEU A 462 16.58 8.98 -45.68
CA LEU A 462 15.21 8.63 -46.09
C LEU A 462 14.92 9.09 -47.51
N TYR A 463 15.52 10.22 -47.92
CA TYR A 463 15.39 10.72 -49.30
C TYR A 463 16.20 9.85 -50.25
N ASN A 464 17.43 9.49 -49.91
CA ASN A 464 18.28 8.61 -50.71
C ASN A 464 17.77 7.16 -50.80
N GLN A 465 17.10 6.63 -49.79
CA GLN A 465 16.43 5.33 -49.86
C GLN A 465 15.16 5.38 -50.71
N LYS A 466 14.40 6.48 -50.72
CA LYS A 466 13.26 6.68 -51.60
C LYS A 466 13.72 6.86 -53.07
N VAL A 467 14.82 7.57 -53.31
CA VAL A 467 15.39 7.75 -54.65
C VAL A 467 16.01 6.46 -55.20
N LYS A 468 16.65 5.62 -54.37
CA LYS A 468 17.14 4.31 -54.82
C LYS A 468 16.04 3.31 -55.07
N LYS A 469 14.92 3.34 -54.34
CA LYS A 469 13.73 2.52 -54.64
C LYS A 469 12.97 2.99 -55.87
N SER A 470 12.98 4.29 -56.20
CA SER A 470 12.34 4.79 -57.43
C SER A 470 13.16 4.52 -58.69
N LYS A 471 14.52 4.42 -58.61
CA LYS A 471 15.37 4.07 -59.75
C LYS A 471 15.32 2.60 -60.15
N ASN A 472 15.06 1.71 -59.19
CA ASN A 472 14.94 0.27 -59.47
C ASN A 472 13.56 -0.15 -60.03
N ASN A 473 12.55 0.74 -59.97
CA ASN A 473 11.20 0.48 -60.53
C ASN A 473 10.97 1.17 -61.87
N GLN A 474 11.98 1.76 -62.53
CA GLN A 474 11.86 2.39 -63.84
C GLN A 474 12.25 1.51 -65.04
N ILE A 475 12.44 0.22 -64.84
CA ILE A 475 12.59 -0.72 -65.94
C ILE A 475 11.36 -1.66 -65.95
N LYS A 476 10.34 -1.24 -66.61
CA LYS A 476 9.20 -1.88 -67.28
C LYS A 476 7.90 -1.11 -67.00
N ILE A 477 7.45 -0.42 -67.97
CA ILE A 477 6.10 -0.42 -68.59
C ILE A 477 5.93 0.89 -69.30
N LYS A 478 5.82 0.80 -70.66
CA LYS A 478 5.35 1.82 -71.57
C LYS A 478 3.82 1.87 -71.57
N ALA A 479 3.31 3.12 -71.74
CA ALA A 479 2.01 3.48 -72.36
C ALA A 479 0.75 3.32 -71.46
N ASN A 480 -0.01 4.29 -71.13
CA ASN A 480 -0.77 5.30 -71.78
C ASN A 480 -1.59 6.14 -70.75
N PRO A 481 -1.99 7.37 -71.04
CA PRO A 481 -2.56 8.26 -70.01
C PRO A 481 -4.10 8.29 -70.08
N LYS A 482 -4.74 8.29 -68.93
CA LYS A 482 -6.08 8.97 -68.80
C LYS A 482 -6.32 9.32 -67.33
N ASN A 483 -6.64 10.58 -67.13
CA ASN A 483 -7.11 11.24 -65.93
C ASN A 483 -8.18 10.51 -65.15
N HIS A 484 -8.02 10.43 -63.82
CA HIS A 484 -9.11 10.61 -62.85
C HIS A 484 -8.51 10.94 -61.50
N LYS A 485 -8.75 12.18 -61.03
CA LYS A 485 -8.55 12.59 -59.63
C LYS A 485 -9.50 11.75 -58.75
N LYS A 486 -8.98 10.80 -57.97
CA LYS A 486 -9.73 10.21 -56.88
C LYS A 486 -9.45 11.03 -55.64
N GLU A 487 -10.47 11.70 -55.10
CA GLU A 487 -10.48 12.27 -53.74
C GLU A 487 -10.21 11.18 -52.73
N LYS A 488 -9.25 11.46 -51.84
CA LYS A 488 -8.99 10.56 -50.70
C LYS A 488 -10.16 10.71 -49.72
N LEU A 489 -10.95 9.67 -49.56
CA LEU A 489 -11.90 9.55 -48.46
C LEU A 489 -11.17 9.62 -47.13
N ALA A 490 -11.65 10.47 -46.21
CA ALA A 490 -11.14 10.59 -44.89
C ALA A 490 -11.45 9.31 -44.09
N ASP A 491 -10.49 8.89 -43.25
CA ASP A 491 -10.61 7.75 -42.38
C ASP A 491 -11.82 7.93 -41.43
N PRO A 492 -12.80 7.00 -41.42
CA PRO A 492 -13.99 7.10 -40.56
C PRO A 492 -13.69 7.09 -39.06
N LEU A 493 -12.52 6.61 -38.63
CA LEU A 493 -12.08 6.54 -37.23
C LEU A 493 -11.24 7.75 -36.78
N SER A 494 -11.10 8.77 -37.65
CA SER A 494 -10.39 9.99 -37.27
C SER A 494 -11.26 10.85 -36.34
N PRO A 495 -10.71 11.37 -35.20
CA PRO A 495 -11.42 12.29 -34.29
C PRO A 495 -11.94 13.56 -34.99
N PHE A 496 -11.41 13.89 -36.17
CA PHE A 496 -11.79 15.07 -36.97
C PHE A 496 -12.84 14.78 -38.05
N ALA A 497 -13.36 13.56 -38.17
CA ALA A 497 -14.39 13.20 -39.14
C ALA A 497 -15.69 14.01 -38.93
N ILE A 498 -15.97 14.39 -37.69
CA ILE A 498 -17.16 15.16 -37.28
C ILE A 498 -17.13 16.60 -37.81
N LEU A 499 -15.96 17.19 -38.08
CA LEU A 499 -15.84 18.57 -38.58
C LEU A 499 -16.34 18.74 -40.05
N LYS A 500 -16.49 17.64 -40.83
CA LYS A 500 -17.03 17.67 -42.19
C LYS A 500 -18.57 17.80 -42.24
N SER A 501 -19.25 17.56 -41.13
CA SER A 501 -20.73 17.65 -41.09
C SER A 501 -21.22 19.03 -40.66
N ILE A 502 -20.35 19.94 -40.28
CA ILE A 502 -20.70 21.30 -39.87
C ILE A 502 -20.70 22.19 -41.14
N LYS A 503 -21.86 22.40 -41.72
CA LYS A 503 -22.08 23.46 -42.72
C LYS A 503 -22.10 24.80 -41.99
N ILE A 504 -21.07 25.60 -42.19
CA ILE A 504 -21.08 27.02 -41.80
C ILE A 504 -22.08 27.74 -42.73
N LYS A 505 -23.15 28.27 -42.15
CA LYS A 505 -24.07 29.21 -42.79
C LYS A 505 -23.48 30.61 -42.71
#